data_a88260193e9abbfc6922cc379c558a4d
#
_entry.id   a88260193e9abbfc6922cc379c558a4d
#
_cell.length_a   1.000
_cell.length_b   1.000
_cell.length_c   1.000
_cell.angle_alpha   90.00
_cell.angle_beta   90.00
_cell.angle_gamma   90.00
#
_symmetry.space_group_name_H-M   'P 1'
#
loop_
_entity.id
_entity.type
_entity.pdbx_description
1 polymer ?
#
loop_
_entity_poly.entity_id
_entity_poly.type
_entity_poly.pdbx_seq_one_letter_code
_entity_poly.pdbx_strand_id
1 'polypeptide(L)'
;MLGTGEPHDRLEAGEADDVPSRARNFEAGKRLAETVRTTLGPKGLDKMLVTDDGKVAVTNDGASILARMKLSHPVANLVLEVAKSQDAAVGDGTTSAVLLAGELLGEAEALLETGVPPAKITEGYHLAVSHAVERLAELPVPVDLADDERLRDIARTVVTGKWDESGTEFLADRAVEAVRAIERDDRVAFERLTRKTIPGGSFYDSAVIEGLVIDMGESSTDVVSPDATLPDRYRDATVALVDEELSIDTARGVGSVDLETVEEYEALRQYERDVYGSYADAIAGVGADVVFCQQSIDDPVRYLLAERGILPVERTQRDELNRLARATGGKPVPVESLTRATTGTAATVERRAVGPTDVTVVSGLEELEQVSVVFRGGTQHVADETKRMLDTCFYALKLAIEDEAVVPGGGATEVALARELRSFAAGRDGAEQLAVEAFADALETIPRTLAETSGVRPTDALLSLRNAHHDGDDTAGLDLETGSVVDAVEAGVLEPLYVKRQAIASAGEAASMIVRIDDNVPMAPRGEESGHDHDHDHGPDGLIRSTEGYPWAVGHSMGH
;
A
#
# COMPACT_ATOMS: atom_id res chain seq x y z
N MET A 1 19.48 17.28 -43.81
CA MET A 1 20.49 16.39 -43.21
C MET A 1 20.68 16.86 -41.77
N LEU A 2 19.95 16.29 -40.87
CA LEU A 2 20.10 16.47 -39.44
C LEU A 2 20.29 15.07 -38.85
N GLY A 3 21.45 14.84 -38.27
CA GLY A 3 21.88 13.56 -37.75
C GLY A 3 21.07 13.16 -36.53
N THR A 4 20.58 11.96 -36.58
CA THR A 4 20.01 11.24 -35.44
C THR A 4 21.14 10.82 -34.50
N GLY A 5 21.29 11.53 -33.39
CA GLY A 5 22.14 11.12 -32.29
C GLY A 5 21.45 9.98 -31.51
N GLU A 6 22.06 8.82 -31.51
CA GLU A 6 21.71 7.73 -30.58
C GLU A 6 22.04 8.15 -29.15
N PRO A 7 21.25 7.79 -28.14
CA PRO A 7 21.61 8.01 -26.75
C PRO A 7 22.69 7.01 -26.34
N HIS A 8 23.90 7.54 -26.12
CA HIS A 8 24.96 6.85 -25.41
C HIS A 8 24.53 6.58 -23.98
N ASP A 9 24.22 5.35 -23.68
CA ASP A 9 24.42 4.80 -22.34
C ASP A 9 24.69 3.29 -22.43
N ARG A 10 25.83 2.96 -23.03
CA ARG A 10 26.57 1.75 -22.72
C ARG A 10 27.75 2.18 -21.86
N LEU A 11 27.58 2.05 -20.56
CA LEU A 11 28.73 1.91 -19.67
C LEU A 11 29.45 0.63 -20.12
N GLU A 12 30.43 0.82 -20.97
CA GLU A 12 31.31 -0.25 -21.45
C GLU A 12 31.97 -0.89 -20.22
N ALA A 13 31.81 -2.19 -20.12
CA ALA A 13 32.61 -3.08 -19.27
C ALA A 13 34.08 -3.01 -19.76
N GLY A 14 34.84 -2.05 -19.28
CA GLY A 14 36.19 -1.88 -19.80
C GLY A 14 37.16 -1.00 -19.03
N GLU A 15 36.85 -0.54 -17.79
CA GLU A 15 37.86 0.18 -16.97
C GLU A 15 37.61 0.11 -15.44
N ALA A 16 36.95 -0.91 -14.93
CA ALA A 16 36.67 -1.07 -13.49
C ALA A 16 37.32 -2.35 -12.89
N ASP A 17 38.42 -2.84 -13.48
CA ASP A 17 39.07 -4.09 -13.01
C ASP A 17 39.92 -3.97 -11.76
N ASP A 18 40.13 -2.77 -11.22
CA ASP A 18 41.00 -2.58 -10.03
C ASP A 18 40.25 -2.43 -8.70
N VAL A 19 38.91 -2.32 -8.68
CA VAL A 19 38.12 -2.21 -7.44
C VAL A 19 37.62 -3.58 -7.00
N PRO A 20 37.95 -4.05 -5.78
CA PRO A 20 37.46 -5.34 -5.28
C PRO A 20 35.94 -5.47 -5.36
N SER A 21 35.40 -6.64 -5.72
CA SER A 21 33.95 -6.90 -5.83
C SER A 21 33.20 -6.49 -4.58
N ARG A 22 33.77 -6.74 -3.40
CA ARG A 22 33.19 -6.34 -2.10
C ARG A 22 33.01 -4.82 -1.98
N ALA A 23 33.99 -4.01 -2.36
CA ALA A 23 33.86 -2.56 -2.31
C ALA A 23 32.76 -2.04 -3.25
N ARG A 24 32.63 -2.64 -4.43
CA ARG A 24 31.51 -2.34 -5.37
C ARG A 24 30.14 -2.73 -4.77
N ASN A 25 30.09 -3.83 -4.02
CA ASN A 25 28.89 -4.28 -3.32
C ASN A 25 28.45 -3.27 -2.26
N PHE A 26 29.37 -2.81 -1.40
CA PHE A 26 29.07 -1.79 -0.40
C PHE A 26 28.65 -0.47 -1.02
N GLU A 27 29.37 -0.03 -2.04
CA GLU A 27 29.05 1.21 -2.76
C GLU A 27 27.65 1.18 -3.38
N ALA A 28 27.24 0.05 -3.98
CA ALA A 28 25.90 -0.10 -4.55
C ALA A 28 24.79 0.00 -3.49
N GLY A 29 24.97 -0.62 -2.32
CA GLY A 29 24.03 -0.52 -1.20
C GLY A 29 23.95 0.89 -0.62
N LYS A 30 25.11 1.51 -0.37
CA LYS A 30 25.18 2.90 0.14
C LYS A 30 24.54 3.90 -0.81
N ARG A 31 24.80 3.80 -2.12
CA ARG A 31 24.20 4.69 -3.13
C ARG A 31 22.68 4.57 -3.19
N LEU A 32 22.15 3.36 -3.04
CA LEU A 32 20.71 3.18 -2.97
C LEU A 32 20.11 3.89 -1.75
N ALA A 33 20.72 3.72 -0.57
CA ALA A 33 20.30 4.41 0.64
C ALA A 33 20.39 5.94 0.48
N GLU A 34 21.47 6.45 -0.10
CA GLU A 34 21.67 7.88 -0.34
C GLU A 34 20.59 8.46 -1.28
N THR A 35 20.11 7.68 -2.24
CA THR A 35 19.03 8.13 -3.14
C THR A 35 17.76 8.50 -2.39
N VAL A 36 17.43 7.80 -1.30
CA VAL A 36 16.21 8.06 -0.51
C VAL A 36 16.47 8.90 0.74
N ARG A 37 17.72 9.19 1.12
CA ARG A 37 18.09 9.96 2.31
C ARG A 37 17.33 11.27 2.43
N THR A 38 17.28 12.05 1.34
CA THR A 38 16.66 13.39 1.34
C THR A 38 15.13 13.36 1.43
N THR A 39 14.51 12.18 1.40
CA THR A 39 13.04 12.04 1.53
C THR A 39 12.59 11.77 2.96
N LEU A 40 13.53 11.57 3.90
CA LEU A 40 13.22 11.25 5.29
C LEU A 40 12.70 12.48 6.05
N GLY A 41 11.65 12.28 6.82
CA GLY A 41 11.11 13.24 7.77
C GLY A 41 10.17 14.28 7.16
N PRO A 42 9.62 15.19 8.00
CA PRO A 42 8.57 16.13 7.62
C PRO A 42 9.01 17.20 6.60
N LYS A 43 10.31 17.45 6.48
CA LYS A 43 10.88 18.38 5.47
C LYS A 43 11.63 17.62 4.38
N GLY A 44 11.32 16.34 4.21
CA GLY A 44 11.86 15.51 3.13
C GLY A 44 11.50 16.06 1.75
N LEU A 45 12.45 15.92 0.81
CA LEU A 45 12.27 16.42 -0.56
C LEU A 45 11.65 15.35 -1.46
N ASP A 46 10.79 15.77 -2.38
CA ASP A 46 10.22 14.90 -3.40
C ASP A 46 11.27 14.49 -4.45
N LYS A 47 11.14 13.29 -4.96
CA LYS A 47 11.87 12.79 -6.13
C LYS A 47 10.97 12.77 -7.34
N MET A 48 11.48 13.27 -8.46
CA MET A 48 10.83 13.14 -9.75
C MET A 48 11.31 11.86 -10.44
N LEU A 49 10.40 10.94 -10.68
CA LEU A 49 10.64 9.67 -11.36
C LEU A 49 10.13 9.78 -12.79
N VAL A 50 10.98 9.49 -13.76
CA VAL A 50 10.61 9.54 -15.18
C VAL A 50 10.78 8.14 -15.77
N THR A 51 9.69 7.59 -16.32
CA THR A 51 9.71 6.28 -16.99
C THR A 51 10.17 6.42 -18.44
N ASP A 52 10.57 5.31 -19.09
CA ASP A 52 11.05 5.31 -20.47
C ASP A 52 9.98 5.79 -21.48
N ASP A 53 8.70 5.62 -21.16
CA ASP A 53 7.56 6.12 -21.93
C ASP A 53 7.21 7.58 -21.63
N GLY A 54 8.05 8.27 -20.84
CA GLY A 54 7.92 9.70 -20.54
C GLY A 54 6.89 10.04 -19.46
N LYS A 55 6.31 9.05 -18.77
CA LYS A 55 5.45 9.33 -17.62
C LYS A 55 6.27 9.84 -16.45
N VAL A 56 5.75 10.85 -15.77
CA VAL A 56 6.38 11.48 -14.61
C VAL A 56 5.57 11.18 -13.35
N ALA A 57 6.25 10.78 -12.30
CA ALA A 57 5.70 10.69 -10.95
C ALA A 57 6.57 11.50 -10.00
N VAL A 58 5.94 12.25 -9.09
CA VAL A 58 6.62 13.02 -8.05
C VAL A 58 6.16 12.46 -6.71
N THR A 59 7.10 12.05 -5.88
CA THR A 59 6.81 11.46 -4.56
C THR A 59 8.03 11.56 -3.65
N ASN A 60 7.79 11.65 -2.34
CA ASN A 60 8.81 11.50 -1.29
C ASN A 60 8.75 10.13 -0.60
N ASP A 61 7.88 9.25 -1.05
CA ASP A 61 7.74 7.92 -0.49
C ASP A 61 8.87 6.98 -0.91
N GLY A 62 9.68 6.55 0.05
CA GLY A 62 10.82 5.67 -0.19
C GLY A 62 10.44 4.36 -0.88
N ALA A 63 9.33 3.72 -0.48
CA ALA A 63 8.86 2.49 -1.09
C ALA A 63 8.51 2.68 -2.57
N SER A 64 7.74 3.74 -2.89
CA SER A 64 7.36 4.09 -4.27
C SER A 64 8.56 4.45 -5.14
N ILE A 65 9.55 5.17 -4.59
CA ILE A 65 10.78 5.53 -5.30
C ILE A 65 11.54 4.25 -5.66
N LEU A 66 11.82 3.44 -4.66
CA LEU A 66 12.63 2.23 -4.80
C LEU A 66 11.97 1.18 -5.71
N ALA A 67 10.64 1.00 -5.61
CA ALA A 67 9.90 0.05 -6.44
C ALA A 67 9.94 0.38 -7.94
N ARG A 68 10.15 1.66 -8.30
CA ARG A 68 10.21 2.13 -9.69
C ARG A 68 11.63 2.26 -10.24
N MET A 69 12.65 2.07 -9.39
CA MET A 69 14.05 2.13 -9.83
C MET A 69 14.43 0.87 -10.62
N LYS A 70 15.15 1.07 -11.71
CA LYS A 70 15.77 -0.02 -12.47
C LYS A 70 17.17 -0.29 -11.90
N LEU A 71 17.27 -1.32 -11.06
CA LEU A 71 18.52 -1.70 -10.43
C LEU A 71 19.17 -2.85 -11.19
N SER A 72 20.39 -2.65 -11.65
CA SER A 72 21.19 -3.68 -12.32
C SER A 72 22.11 -4.44 -11.34
N HIS A 73 22.48 -3.82 -10.21
CA HIS A 73 23.43 -4.40 -9.26
C HIS A 73 22.75 -5.35 -8.28
N PRO A 74 23.24 -6.61 -8.11
CA PRO A 74 22.60 -7.60 -7.23
C PRO A 74 22.44 -7.13 -5.78
N VAL A 75 23.44 -6.46 -5.21
CA VAL A 75 23.39 -5.97 -3.82
C VAL A 75 22.38 -4.82 -3.67
N ALA A 76 22.25 -3.95 -4.65
CA ALA A 76 21.19 -2.93 -4.62
C ALA A 76 19.79 -3.58 -4.58
N ASN A 77 19.61 -4.72 -5.28
CA ASN A 77 18.36 -5.49 -5.17
C ASN A 77 18.16 -6.11 -3.78
N LEU A 78 19.25 -6.56 -3.09
CA LEU A 78 19.10 -7.06 -1.71
C LEU A 78 18.67 -5.94 -0.75
N VAL A 79 19.19 -4.73 -0.89
CA VAL A 79 18.75 -3.57 -0.10
C VAL A 79 17.32 -3.14 -0.49
N LEU A 80 16.94 -3.28 -1.76
CA LEU A 80 15.54 -3.08 -2.19
C LEU A 80 14.58 -4.09 -1.52
N GLU A 81 15.01 -5.33 -1.30
CA GLU A 81 14.18 -6.31 -0.58
C GLU A 81 13.95 -5.91 0.89
N VAL A 82 14.88 -5.18 1.54
CA VAL A 82 14.63 -4.57 2.87
C VAL A 82 13.45 -3.62 2.80
N ALA A 83 13.43 -2.73 1.79
CA ALA A 83 12.33 -1.81 1.58
C ALA A 83 10.99 -2.52 1.37
N LYS A 84 10.96 -3.53 0.52
CA LYS A 84 9.75 -4.32 0.24
C LYS A 84 9.26 -5.10 1.45
N SER A 85 10.19 -5.68 2.22
CA SER A 85 9.86 -6.39 3.46
C SER A 85 9.25 -5.46 4.49
N GLN A 86 9.82 -4.26 4.66
CA GLN A 86 9.31 -3.24 5.54
C GLN A 86 7.91 -2.77 5.11
N ASP A 87 7.73 -2.44 3.84
CA ASP A 87 6.44 -2.01 3.28
C ASP A 87 5.35 -3.09 3.43
N ALA A 88 5.69 -4.33 3.09
CA ALA A 88 4.74 -5.46 3.20
C ALA A 88 4.36 -5.80 4.66
N ALA A 89 5.29 -5.65 5.61
CA ALA A 89 5.06 -6.00 7.00
C ALA A 89 4.31 -4.90 7.77
N VAL A 90 4.64 -3.63 7.51
CA VAL A 90 4.21 -2.52 8.36
C VAL A 90 3.69 -1.29 7.59
N GLY A 91 3.92 -1.20 6.30
CA GLY A 91 3.46 -0.10 5.43
C GLY A 91 4.13 1.26 5.70
N ASP A 92 5.10 1.34 6.61
CA ASP A 92 5.82 2.56 7.00
C ASP A 92 7.28 2.28 7.36
N GLY A 93 8.10 3.35 7.51
CA GLY A 93 9.51 3.26 7.92
C GLY A 93 10.46 2.71 6.84
N THR A 94 10.02 2.59 5.60
CA THR A 94 10.80 2.05 4.48
C THR A 94 12.11 2.82 4.27
N THR A 95 12.05 4.16 4.28
CA THR A 95 13.23 5.02 4.12
C THR A 95 14.21 4.80 5.27
N SER A 96 13.72 4.74 6.50
CA SER A 96 14.54 4.50 7.70
C SER A 96 15.27 3.14 7.63
N ALA A 97 14.56 2.08 7.22
CA ALA A 97 15.14 0.74 7.10
C ALA A 97 16.27 0.69 6.06
N VAL A 98 16.06 1.32 4.89
CA VAL A 98 17.06 1.38 3.82
C VAL A 98 18.27 2.24 4.20
N LEU A 99 18.04 3.38 4.87
CA LEU A 99 19.12 4.23 5.37
C LEU A 99 19.97 3.48 6.39
N LEU A 100 19.34 2.81 7.34
CA LEU A 100 20.05 2.01 8.34
C LEU A 100 20.86 0.88 7.68
N ALA A 101 20.30 0.18 6.69
CA ALA A 101 21.03 -0.84 5.94
C ALA A 101 22.25 -0.25 5.22
N GLY A 102 22.10 0.90 4.57
CA GLY A 102 23.20 1.59 3.89
C GLY A 102 24.30 2.07 4.84
N GLU A 103 23.93 2.60 6.00
CA GLU A 103 24.90 3.05 7.02
C GLU A 103 25.63 1.88 7.65
N LEU A 104 24.93 0.77 7.96
CA LEU A 104 25.56 -0.46 8.43
C LEU A 104 26.59 -1.02 7.45
N LEU A 105 26.37 -0.88 6.14
CA LEU A 105 27.36 -1.23 5.13
C LEU A 105 28.55 -0.27 5.15
N GLY A 106 28.33 1.03 5.37
CA GLY A 106 29.40 2.01 5.53
C GLY A 106 30.28 1.73 6.75
N GLU A 107 29.67 1.47 7.89
CA GLU A 107 30.37 1.10 9.12
C GLU A 107 31.13 -0.23 8.98
N ALA A 108 30.52 -1.22 8.32
CA ALA A 108 31.19 -2.50 8.04
C ALA A 108 32.43 -2.31 7.16
N GLU A 109 32.36 -1.45 6.13
CA GLU A 109 33.49 -1.12 5.26
C GLU A 109 34.64 -0.51 6.07
N ALA A 110 34.35 0.46 6.94
CA ALA A 110 35.33 1.08 7.81
C ALA A 110 35.99 0.05 8.76
N LEU A 111 35.23 -0.87 9.33
CA LEU A 111 35.77 -1.95 10.17
C LEU A 111 36.66 -2.92 9.38
N LEU A 112 36.27 -3.28 8.16
CA LEU A 112 37.10 -4.12 7.28
C LEU A 112 38.42 -3.47 6.92
N GLU A 113 38.44 -2.16 6.67
CA GLU A 113 39.66 -1.38 6.41
C GLU A 113 40.61 -1.39 7.60
N THR A 114 40.08 -1.45 8.83
CA THR A 114 40.93 -1.60 10.05
C THR A 114 41.35 -3.05 10.30
N GLY A 115 40.95 -4.00 9.46
CA GLY A 115 41.35 -5.41 9.53
C GLY A 115 40.39 -6.30 10.37
N VAL A 116 39.21 -5.83 10.72
CA VAL A 116 38.20 -6.66 11.41
C VAL A 116 37.65 -7.71 10.43
N PRO A 117 37.69 -9.01 10.76
CA PRO A 117 37.19 -10.04 9.85
C PRO A 117 35.64 -9.93 9.60
N PRO A 118 35.15 -10.19 8.38
CA PRO A 118 33.71 -10.14 8.05
C PRO A 118 32.85 -10.96 9.00
N ALA A 119 33.30 -12.15 9.40
CA ALA A 119 32.59 -13.01 10.33
C ALA A 119 32.38 -12.37 11.71
N LYS A 120 33.36 -11.56 12.19
CA LYS A 120 33.24 -10.86 13.46
C LYS A 120 32.32 -9.65 13.38
N ILE A 121 32.29 -8.96 12.25
CA ILE A 121 31.34 -7.88 11.99
C ILE A 121 29.92 -8.46 12.00
N THR A 122 29.68 -9.54 11.27
CA THR A 122 28.37 -10.21 11.21
C THR A 122 27.91 -10.72 12.57
N GLU A 123 28.81 -11.32 13.35
CA GLU A 123 28.53 -11.78 14.71
C GLU A 123 28.12 -10.61 15.61
N GLY A 124 28.89 -9.51 15.58
CA GLY A 124 28.56 -8.30 16.33
C GLY A 124 27.25 -7.66 15.90
N TYR A 125 26.93 -7.64 14.61
CA TYR A 125 25.64 -7.14 14.10
C TYR A 125 24.47 -8.01 14.58
N HIS A 126 24.57 -9.33 14.56
CA HIS A 126 23.55 -10.22 15.11
C HIS A 126 23.34 -9.98 16.61
N LEU A 127 24.41 -9.81 17.38
CA LEU A 127 24.33 -9.47 18.80
C LEU A 127 23.65 -8.11 19.01
N ALA A 128 24.00 -7.11 18.19
CA ALA A 128 23.40 -5.77 18.26
C ALA A 128 21.92 -5.80 17.95
N VAL A 129 21.49 -6.48 16.86
CA VAL A 129 20.08 -6.63 16.51
C VAL A 129 19.31 -7.32 17.64
N SER A 130 19.83 -8.45 18.15
CA SER A 130 19.15 -9.20 19.21
C SER A 130 18.95 -8.34 20.47
N HIS A 131 20.03 -7.64 20.88
CA HIS A 131 19.97 -6.76 22.05
C HIS A 131 19.10 -5.53 21.82
N ALA A 132 19.17 -4.89 20.63
CA ALA A 132 18.33 -3.74 20.30
C ALA A 132 16.83 -4.11 20.29
N VAL A 133 16.47 -5.26 19.72
CA VAL A 133 15.08 -5.74 19.71
C VAL A 133 14.57 -6.07 21.11
N GLU A 134 15.42 -6.68 21.97
CA GLU A 134 15.09 -6.95 23.37
C GLU A 134 14.88 -5.63 24.13
N ARG A 135 15.78 -4.69 24.03
CA ARG A 135 15.67 -3.38 24.70
C ARG A 135 14.53 -2.53 24.15
N LEU A 136 14.26 -2.59 22.86
CA LEU A 136 13.13 -1.90 22.24
C LEU A 136 11.80 -2.30 22.88
N ALA A 137 11.65 -3.57 23.27
CA ALA A 137 10.43 -4.05 23.93
C ALA A 137 10.23 -3.45 25.35
N GLU A 138 11.25 -2.80 25.91
CA GLU A 138 11.19 -2.14 27.23
C GLU A 138 10.98 -0.62 27.12
N LEU A 139 11.01 -0.06 25.89
CA LEU A 139 10.86 1.38 25.63
C LEU A 139 9.44 1.90 25.39
N PRO A 140 8.36 1.07 25.25
CA PRO A 140 7.03 1.62 25.04
C PRO A 140 6.64 2.60 26.14
N VAL A 141 6.06 3.71 25.70
CA VAL A 141 5.54 4.72 26.60
C VAL A 141 4.07 4.44 26.91
N PRO A 142 3.61 4.71 28.15
CA PRO A 142 2.21 4.52 28.50
C PRO A 142 1.35 5.57 27.80
N VAL A 143 0.61 5.14 26.77
CA VAL A 143 -0.31 5.96 25.99
C VAL A 143 -1.69 5.32 26.04
N ASP A 144 -2.71 6.12 26.35
CA ASP A 144 -4.10 5.65 26.28
C ASP A 144 -4.57 5.64 24.83
N LEU A 145 -4.57 4.46 24.21
CA LEU A 145 -5.00 4.28 22.81
C LEU A 145 -6.54 4.27 22.65
N ALA A 146 -7.30 4.33 23.75
CA ALA A 146 -8.72 4.62 23.69
C ALA A 146 -8.98 6.13 23.44
N ASP A 147 -8.00 6.99 23.69
CA ASP A 147 -8.06 8.42 23.38
C ASP A 147 -7.77 8.66 21.89
N ASP A 148 -8.77 9.16 21.17
CA ASP A 148 -8.65 9.48 19.74
C ASP A 148 -7.58 10.54 19.47
N GLU A 149 -7.27 11.42 20.41
CA GLU A 149 -6.20 12.41 20.22
C GLU A 149 -4.83 11.73 20.11
N ARG A 150 -4.59 10.69 20.89
CA ARG A 150 -3.35 9.90 20.81
C ARG A 150 -3.24 9.12 19.50
N LEU A 151 -4.35 8.63 18.98
CA LEU A 151 -4.36 8.03 17.64
C LEU A 151 -4.10 9.09 16.55
N ARG A 152 -4.64 10.30 16.70
CA ARG A 152 -4.30 11.42 15.79
C ARG A 152 -2.82 11.76 15.84
N ASP A 153 -2.20 11.78 17.00
CA ASP A 153 -0.76 12.01 17.17
C ASP A 153 0.06 11.01 16.34
N ILE A 154 -0.28 9.71 16.42
CA ILE A 154 0.36 8.67 15.62
C ILE A 154 0.13 8.92 14.12
N ALA A 155 -1.12 9.17 13.72
CA ALA A 155 -1.45 9.42 12.32
C ALA A 155 -0.76 10.68 11.77
N ARG A 156 -0.70 11.77 12.55
CA ARG A 156 0.04 12.99 12.20
C ARG A 156 1.52 12.70 11.97
N THR A 157 2.15 11.95 12.88
CA THR A 157 3.56 11.59 12.76
C THR A 157 3.85 10.91 11.42
N VAL A 158 2.98 10.00 10.99
CA VAL A 158 3.11 9.25 9.72
C VAL A 158 2.99 10.13 8.48
N VAL A 159 2.09 11.13 8.48
CA VAL A 159 1.82 11.97 7.29
C VAL A 159 2.46 13.36 7.37
N THR A 160 3.15 13.67 8.47
CA THR A 160 3.84 14.96 8.62
C THR A 160 4.81 15.22 7.46
N GLY A 161 4.74 16.40 6.88
CA GLY A 161 5.58 16.86 5.77
C GLY A 161 5.13 16.45 4.38
N LYS A 162 4.06 15.66 4.25
CA LYS A 162 3.49 15.29 2.95
C LYS A 162 2.44 16.29 2.47
N TRP A 163 1.84 17.03 3.39
CA TRP A 163 0.88 18.12 3.16
C TRP A 163 1.13 19.27 4.13
N ASP A 164 0.41 20.37 3.96
CA ASP A 164 0.38 21.44 4.95
C ASP A 164 -0.28 20.98 6.26
N GLU A 165 -0.20 21.79 7.29
CA GLU A 165 -0.74 21.48 8.62
C GLU A 165 -2.23 21.11 8.56
N SER A 166 -3.03 21.86 7.78
CA SER A 166 -4.47 21.59 7.61
C SER A 166 -4.75 20.26 6.93
N GLY A 167 -3.92 19.90 5.95
CA GLY A 167 -4.02 18.62 5.25
C GLY A 167 -3.61 17.46 6.13
N THR A 168 -2.56 17.63 6.92
CA THR A 168 -2.10 16.63 7.91
C THR A 168 -3.20 16.34 8.93
N GLU A 169 -3.83 17.38 9.50
CA GLU A 169 -4.96 17.22 10.42
C GLU A 169 -6.14 16.50 9.77
N PHE A 170 -6.51 16.91 8.56
CA PHE A 170 -7.61 16.28 7.83
C PHE A 170 -7.37 14.79 7.61
N LEU A 171 -6.15 14.40 7.20
CA LEU A 171 -5.81 12.99 6.97
C LEU A 171 -5.80 12.19 8.28
N ALA A 172 -5.26 12.76 9.35
CA ALA A 172 -5.25 12.13 10.66
C ALA A 172 -6.68 11.88 11.18
N ASP A 173 -7.57 12.87 11.06
CA ASP A 173 -8.98 12.72 11.43
C ASP A 173 -9.67 11.62 10.62
N ARG A 174 -9.48 11.59 9.29
CA ARG A 174 -10.07 10.54 8.41
C ARG A 174 -9.52 9.15 8.74
N ALA A 175 -8.23 9.06 9.08
CA ALA A 175 -7.60 7.80 9.45
C ALA A 175 -8.19 7.25 10.76
N VAL A 176 -8.30 8.08 11.79
CA VAL A 176 -8.89 7.68 13.09
C VAL A 176 -10.35 7.31 12.93
N GLU A 177 -11.16 8.13 12.21
CA GLU A 177 -12.56 7.84 11.93
C GLU A 177 -12.74 6.48 11.25
N ALA A 178 -11.93 6.18 10.22
CA ALA A 178 -12.02 4.92 9.49
C ALA A 178 -11.63 3.72 10.35
N VAL A 179 -10.54 3.83 11.12
CA VAL A 179 -10.04 2.75 11.98
C VAL A 179 -11.03 2.46 13.10
N ARG A 180 -11.55 3.48 13.79
CA ARG A 180 -12.57 3.31 14.83
C ARG A 180 -13.85 2.66 14.30
N ALA A 181 -14.25 2.99 13.09
CA ALA A 181 -15.45 2.40 12.49
C ALA A 181 -15.33 0.89 12.23
N ILE A 182 -14.11 0.37 12.04
CA ILE A 182 -13.85 -1.06 11.78
C ILE A 182 -13.20 -1.80 12.95
N GLU A 183 -12.88 -1.11 14.03
CA GLU A 183 -12.30 -1.69 15.25
C GLU A 183 -13.33 -2.53 16.01
N ARG A 184 -12.93 -3.71 16.47
CA ARG A 184 -13.72 -4.60 17.33
C ARG A 184 -12.79 -5.39 18.24
N ASP A 185 -13.07 -5.37 19.53
CA ASP A 185 -12.30 -6.13 20.52
C ASP A 185 -10.78 -5.91 20.39
N ASP A 186 -10.35 -4.66 20.31
CA ASP A 186 -8.96 -4.22 20.16
C ASP A 186 -8.26 -4.75 18.88
N ARG A 187 -9.04 -5.07 17.84
CA ARG A 187 -8.57 -5.47 16.53
C ARG A 187 -9.12 -4.59 15.42
N VAL A 188 -8.28 -4.30 14.44
CA VAL A 188 -8.64 -3.50 13.26
C VAL A 188 -8.95 -4.43 12.08
N ALA A 189 -10.23 -4.61 11.79
CA ALA A 189 -10.74 -5.54 10.80
C ALA A 189 -10.67 -4.97 9.37
N PHE A 190 -9.50 -4.98 8.75
CA PHE A 190 -9.30 -4.41 7.39
C PHE A 190 -10.14 -5.06 6.29
N GLU A 191 -10.62 -6.28 6.48
CA GLU A 191 -11.57 -6.93 5.59
C GLU A 191 -12.92 -6.21 5.51
N ARG A 192 -13.22 -5.36 6.51
CA ARG A 192 -14.41 -4.50 6.54
C ARG A 192 -14.18 -3.15 5.85
N LEU A 193 -12.93 -2.81 5.52
CA LEU A 193 -12.57 -1.54 4.91
C LEU A 193 -12.51 -1.66 3.39
N THR A 194 -13.40 -0.95 2.70
CA THR A 194 -13.32 -0.78 1.25
C THR A 194 -12.64 0.54 0.93
N ARG A 195 -11.71 0.52 0.01
CA ARG A 195 -10.88 1.66 -0.40
C ARG A 195 -11.19 2.02 -1.85
N LYS A 196 -11.81 3.17 -2.06
CA LYS A 196 -12.26 3.62 -3.38
C LYS A 196 -11.58 4.93 -3.76
N THR A 197 -10.88 4.95 -4.89
CA THR A 197 -10.27 6.17 -5.44
C THR A 197 -11.18 6.73 -6.52
N ILE A 198 -11.61 7.98 -6.36
CA ILE A 198 -12.47 8.67 -7.32
C ILE A 198 -11.83 10.03 -7.65
N PRO A 199 -11.23 10.22 -8.84
CA PRO A 199 -10.60 11.47 -9.23
C PRO A 199 -11.61 12.60 -9.41
N GLY A 200 -11.11 13.83 -9.41
CA GLY A 200 -11.94 15.06 -9.46
C GLY A 200 -12.31 15.55 -8.05
N GLY A 201 -12.56 16.83 -7.90
CA GLY A 201 -12.77 17.47 -6.60
C GLY A 201 -11.49 17.71 -5.81
N SER A 202 -11.63 18.08 -4.56
CA SER A 202 -10.53 18.33 -3.63
C SER A 202 -10.19 17.06 -2.84
N PHE A 203 -8.96 16.94 -2.33
CA PHE A 203 -8.64 15.88 -1.40
C PHE A 203 -9.42 16.00 -0.08
N TYR A 204 -9.82 17.21 0.31
CA TYR A 204 -10.73 17.45 1.44
C TYR A 204 -12.16 16.90 1.23
N ASP A 205 -12.52 16.50 0.02
CA ASP A 205 -13.76 15.78 -0.27
C ASP A 205 -13.65 14.26 0.04
N SER A 206 -12.47 13.78 0.47
CA SER A 206 -12.30 12.40 0.91
C SER A 206 -13.14 12.15 2.16
N ALA A 207 -13.82 11.00 2.20
CA ALA A 207 -14.80 10.72 3.25
C ALA A 207 -14.76 9.26 3.69
N VAL A 208 -15.07 9.05 4.96
CA VAL A 208 -15.40 7.75 5.54
C VAL A 208 -16.91 7.58 5.48
N ILE A 209 -17.39 6.49 4.94
CA ILE A 209 -18.82 6.23 4.70
C ILE A 209 -19.17 4.83 5.24
N GLU A 210 -20.11 4.77 6.17
CA GLU A 210 -20.65 3.50 6.62
C GLU A 210 -21.48 2.86 5.49
N GLY A 211 -21.04 1.71 5.02
CA GLY A 211 -21.63 1.00 3.89
C GLY A 211 -20.64 0.75 2.76
N LEU A 212 -21.12 0.08 1.72
CA LEU A 212 -20.37 -0.19 0.50
C LEU A 212 -20.64 0.92 -0.53
N VAL A 213 -19.60 1.63 -0.93
CA VAL A 213 -19.68 2.69 -1.94
C VAL A 213 -19.40 2.12 -3.32
N ILE A 214 -20.34 2.30 -4.22
CA ILE A 214 -20.23 1.97 -5.65
C ILE A 214 -20.21 3.27 -6.45
N ASP A 215 -19.19 3.41 -7.28
CA ASP A 215 -19.06 4.53 -8.20
C ASP A 215 -20.07 4.39 -9.35
N MET A 216 -20.83 5.44 -9.60
CA MET A 216 -21.79 5.44 -10.71
C MET A 216 -21.13 5.79 -12.06
N GLY A 217 -19.84 6.10 -12.08
CA GLY A 217 -19.11 6.53 -13.27
C GLY A 217 -19.60 7.87 -13.82
N GLU A 218 -19.25 8.16 -15.07
CA GLU A 218 -19.76 9.34 -15.79
C GLU A 218 -21.24 9.19 -16.22
N SER A 219 -21.81 8.02 -16.00
CA SER A 219 -23.24 7.74 -16.23
C SER A 219 -24.09 8.34 -15.11
N SER A 220 -23.88 9.63 -14.86
CA SER A 220 -24.76 10.37 -13.97
C SER A 220 -26.20 10.33 -14.48
N THR A 221 -27.11 10.40 -13.56
CA THR A 221 -28.56 10.48 -13.73
C THR A 221 -29.08 11.52 -14.73
N ASP A 222 -28.21 12.30 -15.35
CA ASP A 222 -28.56 13.31 -16.37
C ASP A 222 -29.13 12.70 -17.68
N VAL A 223 -28.93 11.39 -17.90
CA VAL A 223 -29.50 10.67 -19.06
C VAL A 223 -30.81 9.94 -18.70
N VAL A 224 -31.15 9.85 -17.42
CA VAL A 224 -32.46 9.36 -17.00
C VAL A 224 -33.48 10.44 -17.27
N SER A 225 -34.48 10.13 -18.05
CA SER A 225 -35.59 10.99 -18.52
C SER A 225 -35.82 12.25 -17.66
N PRO A 226 -36.00 13.43 -18.27
CA PRO A 226 -36.39 14.65 -17.55
C PRO A 226 -37.66 14.50 -16.71
N ASP A 227 -38.46 13.46 -16.99
CA ASP A 227 -39.74 13.21 -16.35
C ASP A 227 -39.71 12.09 -15.28
N ALA A 228 -38.65 11.26 -15.21
CA ALA A 228 -38.50 10.19 -14.22
C ALA A 228 -37.60 10.62 -13.06
N THR A 229 -38.20 11.04 -11.96
CA THR A 229 -37.49 11.37 -10.74
C THR A 229 -37.29 10.11 -9.90
N LEU A 230 -36.09 9.48 -9.96
CA LEU A 230 -35.76 8.37 -9.08
C LEU A 230 -35.58 8.87 -7.64
N PRO A 231 -36.00 8.09 -6.63
CA PRO A 231 -35.75 8.41 -5.25
C PRO A 231 -34.23 8.50 -4.97
N ASP A 232 -33.80 9.44 -4.11
CA ASP A 232 -32.41 9.50 -3.67
C ASP A 232 -32.09 8.38 -2.66
N ARG A 233 -33.13 7.78 -2.04
CA ARG A 233 -32.97 6.73 -1.05
C ARG A 233 -34.08 5.67 -1.19
N TYR A 234 -33.65 4.42 -1.25
CA TYR A 234 -34.48 3.23 -1.18
C TYR A 234 -34.29 2.59 0.20
N ARG A 235 -35.40 2.24 0.88
CA ARG A 235 -35.38 1.54 2.18
C ARG A 235 -35.87 0.13 2.00
N ASP A 236 -35.30 -0.81 2.77
CA ASP A 236 -35.57 -2.25 2.65
C ASP A 236 -35.50 -2.71 1.18
N ALA A 237 -34.44 -2.23 0.51
CA ALA A 237 -34.29 -2.34 -0.95
C ALA A 237 -34.01 -3.77 -1.38
N THR A 238 -34.75 -4.21 -2.40
CA THR A 238 -34.45 -5.43 -3.14
C THR A 238 -33.40 -5.13 -4.21
N VAL A 239 -32.25 -5.86 -4.15
CA VAL A 239 -31.08 -5.63 -5.01
C VAL A 239 -30.95 -6.76 -6.02
N ALA A 240 -30.95 -6.44 -7.31
CA ALA A 240 -30.62 -7.37 -8.39
C ALA A 240 -29.13 -7.19 -8.77
N LEU A 241 -28.42 -8.31 -8.96
CA LEU A 241 -27.02 -8.35 -9.37
C LEU A 241 -26.91 -9.04 -10.72
N VAL A 242 -26.46 -8.30 -11.75
CA VAL A 242 -26.36 -8.79 -13.13
C VAL A 242 -24.90 -8.81 -13.56
N ASP A 243 -24.40 -9.95 -14.02
CA ASP A 243 -22.99 -10.18 -14.38
C ASP A 243 -22.71 -10.12 -15.90
N GLU A 244 -23.67 -9.58 -16.66
CA GLU A 244 -23.55 -9.40 -18.12
C GLU A 244 -23.87 -7.96 -18.53
N GLU A 245 -23.77 -7.67 -19.82
CA GLU A 245 -24.14 -6.40 -20.43
C GLU A 245 -25.64 -6.37 -20.77
N LEU A 246 -26.30 -5.27 -20.44
CA LEU A 246 -27.70 -5.05 -20.82
C LEU A 246 -27.75 -4.22 -22.10
N SER A 247 -27.30 -4.82 -23.19
CA SER A 247 -27.22 -4.23 -24.53
C SER A 247 -27.76 -5.19 -25.58
N ILE A 248 -28.00 -4.68 -26.76
CA ILE A 248 -28.28 -5.54 -27.92
C ILE A 248 -26.95 -5.98 -28.51
N ASP A 249 -26.71 -7.29 -28.50
CA ASP A 249 -25.56 -7.90 -29.13
C ASP A 249 -25.61 -7.61 -30.66
N THR A 250 -24.95 -6.55 -31.10
CA THR A 250 -24.68 -6.38 -32.54
C THR A 250 -23.74 -7.50 -32.92
N ALA A 251 -24.26 -8.45 -33.69
CA ALA A 251 -23.57 -9.66 -34.10
C ALA A 251 -22.09 -9.35 -34.44
N ARG A 252 -21.16 -9.81 -33.61
CA ARG A 252 -19.73 -9.64 -33.83
C ARG A 252 -19.36 -10.27 -35.15
N GLY A 253 -19.16 -9.44 -36.17
CA GLY A 253 -18.77 -9.86 -37.51
C GLY A 253 -19.64 -9.35 -38.66
N VAL A 254 -20.78 -8.69 -38.41
CA VAL A 254 -21.56 -8.01 -39.43
C VAL A 254 -21.39 -6.51 -39.25
N GLY A 255 -20.47 -5.92 -39.98
CA GLY A 255 -20.06 -4.52 -39.82
C GLY A 255 -21.09 -3.46 -40.21
N SER A 256 -22.21 -3.85 -40.81
CA SER A 256 -23.40 -3.03 -41.10
C SER A 256 -24.52 -3.94 -41.51
N VAL A 257 -25.74 -3.72 -41.01
CA VAL A 257 -26.96 -4.27 -41.59
C VAL A 257 -27.40 -3.24 -42.63
N ASP A 258 -27.29 -3.59 -43.89
CA ASP A 258 -27.84 -2.76 -44.97
C ASP A 258 -29.37 -2.94 -44.94
N LEU A 259 -30.07 -1.93 -44.43
CA LEU A 259 -31.53 -1.87 -44.44
C LEU A 259 -31.97 -1.22 -45.75
N GLU A 260 -32.60 -2.00 -46.61
CA GLU A 260 -33.04 -1.52 -47.94
C GLU A 260 -34.47 -0.97 -47.92
N THR A 261 -35.27 -1.32 -46.91
CA THR A 261 -36.69 -0.94 -46.85
C THR A 261 -37.08 -0.30 -45.51
N VAL A 262 -38.15 0.49 -45.52
CA VAL A 262 -38.73 1.09 -44.32
C VAL A 262 -39.28 0.01 -43.40
N GLU A 263 -39.82 -1.05 -43.96
CA GLU A 263 -40.36 -2.20 -43.22
C GLU A 263 -39.28 -2.94 -42.43
N GLU A 264 -38.09 -3.11 -43.03
CA GLU A 264 -36.91 -3.70 -42.33
C GLU A 264 -36.46 -2.83 -41.16
N TYR A 265 -36.41 -1.51 -41.39
CA TYR A 265 -36.06 -0.56 -40.34
C TYR A 265 -37.07 -0.58 -39.17
N GLU A 266 -38.39 -0.64 -39.48
CA GLU A 266 -39.42 -0.73 -38.45
C GLU A 266 -39.39 -2.06 -37.70
N ALA A 267 -39.08 -3.17 -38.39
CA ALA A 267 -38.92 -4.48 -37.77
C ALA A 267 -37.71 -4.53 -36.84
N LEU A 268 -36.56 -3.94 -37.24
CA LEU A 268 -35.41 -3.84 -36.39
C LEU A 268 -35.71 -3.01 -35.13
N ARG A 269 -36.34 -1.86 -35.29
CA ARG A 269 -36.72 -1.02 -34.14
C ARG A 269 -37.74 -1.69 -33.22
N GLN A 270 -38.60 -2.53 -33.77
CA GLN A 270 -39.50 -3.31 -32.92
C GLN A 270 -38.73 -4.39 -32.14
N TYR A 271 -37.82 -5.09 -32.79
CA TYR A 271 -36.93 -6.05 -32.13
C TYR A 271 -36.15 -5.42 -31.01
N GLU A 272 -35.50 -4.25 -31.24
CA GLU A 272 -34.80 -3.50 -30.21
C GLU A 272 -35.70 -3.17 -29.02
N ARG A 273 -36.91 -2.67 -29.26
CA ARG A 273 -37.87 -2.37 -28.19
C ARG A 273 -38.25 -3.61 -27.38
N ASP A 274 -38.46 -4.73 -28.07
CA ASP A 274 -38.86 -5.99 -27.43
C ASP A 274 -37.73 -6.55 -26.55
N VAL A 275 -36.46 -6.49 -27.03
CA VAL A 275 -35.30 -6.93 -26.23
C VAL A 275 -35.08 -6.02 -25.02
N TYR A 276 -35.01 -4.71 -25.20
CA TYR A 276 -34.87 -3.77 -24.11
C TYR A 276 -36.00 -3.85 -23.08
N GLY A 277 -37.25 -4.04 -23.60
CA GLY A 277 -38.41 -4.26 -22.76
C GLY A 277 -38.28 -5.53 -21.91
N SER A 278 -37.77 -6.62 -22.52
CA SER A 278 -37.61 -7.90 -21.82
C SER A 278 -36.62 -7.81 -20.65
N TYR A 279 -35.52 -7.07 -20.80
CA TYR A 279 -34.58 -6.82 -19.73
C TYR A 279 -35.23 -6.07 -18.56
N ALA A 280 -35.89 -4.96 -18.86
CA ALA A 280 -36.54 -4.16 -17.85
C ALA A 280 -37.70 -4.93 -17.15
N ASP A 281 -38.43 -5.76 -17.88
CA ASP A 281 -39.51 -6.59 -17.34
C ASP A 281 -38.98 -7.74 -16.47
N ALA A 282 -37.87 -8.37 -16.83
CA ALA A 282 -37.22 -9.39 -16.02
C ALA A 282 -36.75 -8.82 -14.67
N ILE A 283 -36.10 -7.66 -14.68
CA ILE A 283 -35.63 -6.99 -13.47
C ILE A 283 -36.80 -6.51 -12.60
N ALA A 284 -37.83 -5.91 -13.20
CA ALA A 284 -39.03 -5.49 -12.48
C ALA A 284 -39.83 -6.69 -11.94
N GLY A 285 -39.87 -7.81 -12.68
CA GLY A 285 -40.57 -9.03 -12.31
C GLY A 285 -40.10 -9.70 -11.03
N VAL A 286 -38.82 -9.51 -10.66
CA VAL A 286 -38.27 -9.98 -9.38
C VAL A 286 -38.53 -9.00 -8.24
N GLY A 287 -39.08 -7.81 -8.54
CA GLY A 287 -39.34 -6.77 -7.55
C GLY A 287 -38.12 -6.00 -7.12
N ALA A 288 -37.12 -5.88 -7.99
CA ALA A 288 -35.90 -5.13 -7.70
C ALA A 288 -36.18 -3.62 -7.61
N ASP A 289 -35.62 -2.97 -6.60
CA ASP A 289 -35.56 -1.51 -6.44
C ASP A 289 -34.30 -0.92 -7.07
N VAL A 290 -33.22 -1.71 -7.07
CA VAL A 290 -31.93 -1.33 -7.61
C VAL A 290 -31.32 -2.50 -8.37
N VAL A 291 -30.71 -2.23 -9.51
CA VAL A 291 -29.91 -3.20 -10.26
C VAL A 291 -28.47 -2.74 -10.39
N PHE A 292 -27.52 -3.58 -9.94
CA PHE A 292 -26.10 -3.41 -10.17
C PHE A 292 -25.67 -4.32 -11.32
N CYS A 293 -25.20 -3.73 -12.39
CA CYS A 293 -24.76 -4.41 -13.60
C CYS A 293 -23.24 -4.34 -13.71
N GLN A 294 -22.60 -5.50 -13.97
CA GLN A 294 -21.14 -5.56 -14.09
C GLN A 294 -20.64 -4.76 -15.29
N GLN A 295 -21.38 -4.77 -16.37
CA GLN A 295 -21.04 -4.13 -17.62
C GLN A 295 -21.95 -2.91 -17.89
N SER A 296 -21.97 -2.45 -19.12
CA SER A 296 -22.80 -1.32 -19.53
C SER A 296 -24.29 -1.67 -19.57
N ILE A 297 -25.11 -0.64 -19.41
CA ILE A 297 -26.54 -0.69 -19.60
C ILE A 297 -26.90 0.33 -20.69
N ASP A 298 -27.49 -0.13 -21.79
CA ASP A 298 -27.91 0.76 -22.87
C ASP A 298 -28.93 1.80 -22.40
N ASP A 299 -28.85 3.02 -22.95
CA ASP A 299 -29.72 4.13 -22.60
C ASP A 299 -31.23 3.79 -22.59
N PRO A 300 -31.74 3.06 -23.60
CA PRO A 300 -33.16 2.68 -23.57
C PRO A 300 -33.54 1.78 -22.38
N VAL A 301 -32.61 0.88 -21.96
CA VAL A 301 -32.86 0.02 -20.79
C VAL A 301 -32.85 0.85 -19.51
N ARG A 302 -31.86 1.76 -19.38
CA ARG A 302 -31.80 2.70 -18.24
C ARG A 302 -33.09 3.52 -18.12
N TYR A 303 -33.58 4.04 -19.24
CA TYR A 303 -34.83 4.78 -19.29
C TYR A 303 -36.02 3.92 -18.82
N LEU A 304 -36.15 2.70 -19.35
CA LEU A 304 -37.25 1.78 -19.00
C LEU A 304 -37.21 1.33 -17.53
N LEU A 305 -36.02 1.16 -16.96
CA LEU A 305 -35.83 0.86 -15.53
C LEU A 305 -36.24 2.05 -14.67
N ALA A 306 -35.80 3.25 -15.03
CA ALA A 306 -36.15 4.47 -14.32
C ALA A 306 -37.65 4.79 -14.34
N GLU A 307 -38.36 4.57 -15.48
CA GLU A 307 -39.81 4.68 -15.54
C GLU A 307 -40.53 3.73 -14.56
N ARG A 308 -39.89 2.58 -14.25
CA ARG A 308 -40.42 1.61 -13.27
C ARG A 308 -39.98 1.92 -11.83
N GLY A 309 -39.23 3.03 -11.61
CA GLY A 309 -38.68 3.44 -10.31
C GLY A 309 -37.48 2.64 -9.86
N ILE A 310 -36.83 1.89 -10.75
CA ILE A 310 -35.68 1.04 -10.48
C ILE A 310 -34.39 1.83 -10.77
N LEU A 311 -33.46 1.91 -9.79
CA LEU A 311 -32.19 2.57 -9.96
C LEU A 311 -31.20 1.66 -10.74
N PRO A 312 -30.77 2.04 -11.96
CA PRO A 312 -29.73 1.31 -12.68
C PRO A 312 -28.34 1.82 -12.28
N VAL A 313 -27.46 0.91 -11.88
CA VAL A 313 -26.03 1.16 -11.59
C VAL A 313 -25.22 0.28 -12.52
N GLU A 314 -24.55 0.88 -13.49
CA GLU A 314 -23.74 0.15 -14.49
C GLU A 314 -22.25 0.11 -14.11
N ARG A 315 -21.46 -0.69 -14.84
CA ARG A 315 -20.01 -0.80 -14.71
C ARG A 315 -19.52 -1.08 -13.28
N THR A 316 -20.36 -1.77 -12.49
CA THR A 316 -19.99 -2.27 -11.17
C THR A 316 -18.86 -3.28 -11.32
N GLN A 317 -17.69 -3.00 -10.76
CA GLN A 317 -16.53 -3.88 -10.91
C GLN A 317 -16.83 -5.26 -10.33
N ARG A 318 -16.20 -6.30 -10.88
CA ARG A 318 -16.50 -7.69 -10.49
C ARG A 318 -16.26 -7.97 -9.00
N ASP A 319 -15.24 -7.38 -8.42
CA ASP A 319 -14.97 -7.49 -6.99
C ASP A 319 -16.01 -6.74 -6.14
N GLU A 320 -16.50 -5.59 -6.59
CA GLU A 320 -17.60 -4.86 -5.96
C GLU A 320 -18.91 -5.66 -6.03
N LEU A 321 -19.21 -6.23 -7.20
CA LEU A 321 -20.40 -7.08 -7.39
C LEU A 321 -20.35 -8.31 -6.48
N ASN A 322 -19.16 -8.93 -6.30
CA ASN A 322 -18.95 -10.03 -5.38
C ASN A 322 -19.07 -9.61 -3.90
N ARG A 323 -18.67 -8.39 -3.55
CA ARG A 323 -18.88 -7.83 -2.21
C ARG A 323 -20.35 -7.56 -1.95
N LEU A 324 -21.06 -6.95 -2.92
CA LEU A 324 -22.51 -6.76 -2.87
C LEU A 324 -23.24 -8.09 -2.68
N ALA A 325 -22.84 -9.13 -3.44
CA ALA A 325 -23.44 -10.45 -3.32
C ALA A 325 -23.32 -11.02 -1.90
N ARG A 326 -22.12 -10.94 -1.31
CA ARG A 326 -21.91 -11.41 0.07
C ARG A 326 -22.66 -10.56 1.09
N ALA A 327 -22.72 -9.25 0.86
CA ALA A 327 -23.29 -8.30 1.79
C ALA A 327 -24.84 -8.33 1.78
N THR A 328 -25.45 -8.51 0.60
CA THR A 328 -26.90 -8.49 0.43
C THR A 328 -27.56 -9.89 0.40
N GLY A 329 -26.74 -10.95 0.34
CA GLY A 329 -27.21 -12.33 0.13
C GLY A 329 -27.64 -12.61 -1.31
N GLY A 330 -27.51 -11.64 -2.23
CA GLY A 330 -27.82 -11.81 -3.66
C GLY A 330 -26.79 -12.65 -4.41
N LYS A 331 -27.13 -13.03 -5.64
CA LYS A 331 -26.24 -13.79 -6.53
C LYS A 331 -26.11 -13.07 -7.86
N PRO A 332 -24.88 -12.75 -8.32
CA PRO A 332 -24.67 -12.28 -9.70
C PRO A 332 -25.06 -13.36 -10.70
N VAL A 333 -25.96 -13.02 -11.58
CA VAL A 333 -26.46 -13.94 -12.62
C VAL A 333 -26.81 -13.16 -13.89
N PRO A 334 -26.86 -13.81 -15.08
CA PRO A 334 -27.44 -13.22 -16.27
C PRO A 334 -28.90 -12.83 -16.06
N VAL A 335 -29.37 -11.80 -16.75
CA VAL A 335 -30.74 -11.25 -16.56
C VAL A 335 -31.82 -12.28 -16.77
N GLU A 336 -31.65 -13.22 -17.71
CA GLU A 336 -32.57 -14.31 -17.97
C GLU A 336 -32.68 -15.32 -16.81
N SER A 337 -31.67 -15.37 -15.94
CA SER A 337 -31.60 -16.24 -14.76
C SER A 337 -32.06 -15.53 -13.47
N LEU A 338 -32.46 -14.27 -13.55
CA LEU A 338 -32.95 -13.51 -12.40
C LEU A 338 -34.22 -14.14 -11.85
N THR A 339 -34.23 -14.36 -10.56
CA THR A 339 -35.38 -14.85 -9.78
C THR A 339 -35.39 -14.17 -8.43
N ARG A 340 -36.49 -14.21 -7.70
CA ARG A 340 -36.52 -13.72 -6.31
C ARG A 340 -35.53 -14.42 -5.39
N ALA A 341 -35.11 -15.62 -5.72
CA ALA A 341 -34.13 -16.38 -4.94
C ALA A 341 -32.66 -15.93 -5.24
N THR A 342 -32.45 -15.17 -6.31
CA THR A 342 -31.15 -14.61 -6.68
C THR A 342 -31.00 -13.14 -6.31
N THR A 343 -32.08 -12.45 -5.91
CA THR A 343 -32.00 -11.07 -5.40
C THR A 343 -31.49 -11.05 -3.98
N GLY A 344 -30.80 -9.96 -3.64
CA GLY A 344 -30.36 -9.63 -2.29
C GLY A 344 -31.25 -8.57 -1.64
N THR A 345 -30.96 -8.24 -0.38
CA THR A 345 -31.64 -7.18 0.36
C THR A 345 -30.64 -6.24 1.01
N ALA A 346 -30.98 -4.96 1.10
CA ALA A 346 -30.20 -3.97 1.83
C ALA A 346 -31.16 -3.05 2.60
N ALA A 347 -30.83 -2.69 3.85
CA ALA A 347 -31.69 -1.80 4.62
C ALA A 347 -31.82 -0.42 3.95
N THR A 348 -30.73 0.04 3.32
CA THR A 348 -30.76 1.30 2.56
C THR A 348 -29.84 1.24 1.35
N VAL A 349 -30.32 1.72 0.22
CA VAL A 349 -29.52 2.10 -0.94
C VAL A 349 -29.79 3.57 -1.22
N GLU A 350 -28.75 4.40 -1.20
CA GLU A 350 -28.93 5.83 -1.44
C GLU A 350 -27.91 6.38 -2.44
N ARG A 351 -28.33 7.36 -3.21
CA ARG A 351 -27.43 8.21 -4.01
C ARG A 351 -26.91 9.30 -3.12
N ARG A 352 -25.61 9.46 -3.10
CA ARG A 352 -24.93 10.45 -2.26
C ARG A 352 -23.85 11.16 -3.06
N ALA A 353 -23.82 12.49 -2.98
CA ALA A 353 -22.73 13.26 -3.53
C ALA A 353 -21.49 13.16 -2.60
N VAL A 354 -20.34 12.84 -3.19
CA VAL A 354 -19.04 12.93 -2.54
C VAL A 354 -18.18 13.90 -3.35
N GLY A 355 -18.10 15.13 -2.88
CA GLY A 355 -17.60 16.24 -3.69
C GLY A 355 -18.46 16.42 -4.95
N PRO A 356 -17.89 16.55 -6.14
CA PRO A 356 -18.64 16.71 -7.39
C PRO A 356 -19.14 15.41 -8.02
N THR A 357 -18.93 14.25 -7.39
CA THR A 357 -19.26 12.93 -7.96
C THR A 357 -20.39 12.27 -7.18
N ASP A 358 -21.36 11.73 -7.89
CA ASP A 358 -22.43 10.92 -7.29
C ASP A 358 -21.96 9.48 -7.15
N VAL A 359 -22.26 8.89 -5.99
CA VAL A 359 -22.00 7.48 -5.68
C VAL A 359 -23.27 6.83 -5.15
N THR A 360 -23.36 5.52 -5.31
CA THR A 360 -24.38 4.71 -4.66
C THR A 360 -23.82 4.10 -3.39
N VAL A 361 -24.47 4.36 -2.26
CA VAL A 361 -24.10 3.80 -0.95
C VAL A 361 -25.10 2.72 -0.57
N VAL A 362 -24.60 1.52 -0.32
CA VAL A 362 -25.40 0.38 0.17
C VAL A 362 -25.05 0.15 1.63
N SER A 363 -26.01 0.30 2.52
CA SER A 363 -25.82 0.25 3.98
C SER A 363 -26.86 -0.58 4.71
N GLY A 364 -26.61 -0.86 6.00
CA GLY A 364 -27.49 -1.69 6.83
C GLY A 364 -27.52 -3.14 6.37
N LEU A 365 -26.35 -3.70 6.14
CA LEU A 365 -26.11 -5.07 5.70
C LEU A 365 -26.01 -5.97 6.94
N GLU A 366 -26.92 -6.94 7.10
CA GLU A 366 -27.07 -7.73 8.35
C GLU A 366 -25.82 -8.54 8.73
N GLU A 367 -25.00 -8.95 7.76
CA GLU A 367 -23.83 -9.81 8.03
C GLU A 367 -22.47 -9.09 7.96
N LEU A 368 -22.40 -7.86 7.42
CA LEU A 368 -21.15 -7.16 7.18
C LEU A 368 -21.31 -5.66 7.43
N GLU A 369 -20.84 -5.22 8.60
CA GLU A 369 -20.59 -3.79 8.85
C GLU A 369 -19.41 -3.35 7.97
N GLN A 370 -19.71 -2.94 6.73
CA GLN A 370 -18.72 -2.44 5.79
C GLN A 370 -18.53 -0.94 5.97
N VAL A 371 -17.30 -0.49 5.89
CA VAL A 371 -16.92 0.92 5.85
C VAL A 371 -16.16 1.17 4.55
N SER A 372 -16.54 2.19 3.82
CA SER A 372 -15.84 2.61 2.62
C SER A 372 -15.12 3.93 2.87
N VAL A 373 -13.84 3.98 2.50
CA VAL A 373 -13.08 5.24 2.42
C VAL A 373 -12.99 5.63 0.96
N VAL A 374 -13.53 6.79 0.65
CA VAL A 374 -13.46 7.39 -0.69
C VAL A 374 -12.33 8.40 -0.70
N PHE A 375 -11.30 8.11 -1.49
CA PHE A 375 -10.14 8.98 -1.67
C PHE A 375 -10.37 9.91 -2.86
N ARG A 376 -10.23 11.21 -2.63
CA ARG A 376 -10.42 12.25 -3.64
C ARG A 376 -9.13 12.97 -3.95
N GLY A 377 -9.11 13.62 -5.10
CA GLY A 377 -8.01 14.48 -5.55
C GLY A 377 -8.32 15.08 -6.90
N GLY A 378 -7.79 16.24 -7.21
CA GLY A 378 -8.02 16.93 -8.47
C GLY A 378 -7.63 16.13 -9.72
N THR A 379 -6.72 15.17 -9.55
CA THR A 379 -6.28 14.21 -10.58
C THR A 379 -6.22 12.81 -9.99
N GLN A 380 -6.15 11.79 -10.86
CA GLN A 380 -5.95 10.40 -10.42
C GLN A 380 -4.69 10.25 -9.55
N HIS A 381 -3.58 10.92 -9.93
CA HIS A 381 -2.34 10.86 -9.15
C HIS A 381 -2.48 11.42 -7.73
N VAL A 382 -3.20 12.54 -7.56
CA VAL A 382 -3.45 13.12 -6.24
C VAL A 382 -4.35 12.22 -5.41
N ALA A 383 -5.39 11.63 -6.01
CA ALA A 383 -6.28 10.71 -5.32
C ALA A 383 -5.56 9.40 -4.91
N ASP A 384 -4.67 8.88 -5.77
CA ASP A 384 -3.85 7.71 -5.45
C ASP A 384 -2.83 8.02 -4.33
N GLU A 385 -2.26 9.22 -4.31
CA GLU A 385 -1.36 9.67 -3.25
C GLU A 385 -2.11 9.83 -1.92
N THR A 386 -3.32 10.42 -1.94
CA THR A 386 -4.20 10.51 -0.77
C THR A 386 -4.51 9.12 -0.21
N LYS A 387 -4.85 8.16 -1.10
CA LYS A 387 -5.08 6.78 -0.72
C LYS A 387 -3.85 6.17 -0.04
N ARG A 388 -2.67 6.33 -0.63
CA ARG A 388 -1.42 5.77 -0.11
C ARG A 388 -1.10 6.31 1.28
N MET A 389 -1.24 7.62 1.49
CA MET A 389 -1.00 8.25 2.81
C MET A 389 -1.96 7.73 3.87
N LEU A 390 -3.27 7.64 3.56
CA LEU A 390 -4.24 7.09 4.49
C LEU A 390 -4.03 5.60 4.74
N ASP A 391 -3.64 4.82 3.73
CA ASP A 391 -3.28 3.42 3.91
C ASP A 391 -2.12 3.25 4.90
N THR A 392 -1.08 4.09 4.81
CA THR A 392 0.03 4.10 5.78
C THR A 392 -0.46 4.43 7.19
N CYS A 393 -1.34 5.45 7.34
CA CYS A 393 -1.96 5.75 8.63
C CYS A 393 -2.77 4.57 9.18
N PHE A 394 -3.56 3.91 8.35
CA PHE A 394 -4.37 2.75 8.77
C PHE A 394 -3.50 1.62 9.31
N TYR A 395 -2.37 1.31 8.64
CA TYR A 395 -1.43 0.31 9.12
C TYR A 395 -0.75 0.72 10.43
N ALA A 396 -0.32 1.98 10.55
CA ALA A 396 0.31 2.47 11.77
C ALA A 396 -0.67 2.44 12.97
N LEU A 397 -1.91 2.90 12.76
CA LEU A 397 -2.94 2.86 13.80
C LEU A 397 -3.31 1.42 14.18
N LYS A 398 -3.41 0.53 13.18
CA LYS A 398 -3.65 -0.90 13.43
C LYS A 398 -2.56 -1.49 14.32
N LEU A 399 -1.28 -1.27 13.99
CA LEU A 399 -0.15 -1.78 14.76
C LEU A 399 -0.15 -1.21 16.19
N ALA A 400 -0.44 0.09 16.34
CA ALA A 400 -0.51 0.71 17.66
C ALA A 400 -1.63 0.10 18.52
N ILE A 401 -2.83 -0.11 17.96
CA ILE A 401 -3.99 -0.65 18.68
C ILE A 401 -3.78 -2.13 19.01
N GLU A 402 -3.34 -2.95 18.03
CA GLU A 402 -3.25 -4.40 18.22
C GLU A 402 -2.05 -4.83 19.09
N ASP A 403 -0.94 -4.08 19.04
CA ASP A 403 0.27 -4.38 19.83
C ASP A 403 0.30 -3.60 21.16
N GLU A 404 -0.56 -2.60 21.35
CA GLU A 404 -0.60 -1.69 22.50
C GLU A 404 0.77 -1.06 22.83
N ALA A 405 1.61 -0.90 21.82
CA ALA A 405 3.00 -0.51 22.01
C ALA A 405 3.39 0.62 21.05
N VAL A 406 3.63 1.79 21.61
CA VAL A 406 4.15 2.98 20.90
C VAL A 406 5.43 3.47 21.56
N VAL A 407 6.30 4.06 20.77
CA VAL A 407 7.59 4.60 21.19
C VAL A 407 7.73 6.05 20.76
N PRO A 408 8.56 6.86 21.46
CA PRO A 408 8.79 8.24 21.07
C PRO A 408 9.53 8.33 19.74
N GLY A 409 9.04 9.22 18.86
CA GLY A 409 9.62 9.51 17.56
C GLY A 409 10.70 10.59 17.58
N GLY A 410 10.93 11.26 16.45
CA GLY A 410 11.93 12.35 16.34
C GLY A 410 13.37 11.89 16.60
N GLY A 411 13.67 10.60 16.41
CA GLY A 411 14.99 10.02 16.66
C GLY A 411 15.27 9.64 18.13
N ALA A 412 14.31 9.82 19.04
CA ALA A 412 14.44 9.48 20.46
C ALA A 412 14.76 8.00 20.66
N THR A 413 13.96 7.13 20.06
CA THR A 413 14.12 5.67 20.15
C THR A 413 15.50 5.21 19.65
N GLU A 414 15.97 5.74 18.52
CA GLU A 414 17.27 5.40 17.93
C GLU A 414 18.44 5.81 18.84
N VAL A 415 18.36 7.01 19.45
CA VAL A 415 19.40 7.48 20.39
C VAL A 415 19.38 6.68 21.69
N ALA A 416 18.21 6.34 22.21
CA ALA A 416 18.06 5.46 23.39
C ALA A 416 18.72 4.09 23.12
N LEU A 417 18.40 3.46 21.98
CA LEU A 417 18.98 2.17 21.59
C LEU A 417 20.47 2.25 21.34
N ALA A 418 20.96 3.33 20.72
CA ALA A 418 22.39 3.54 20.49
C ALA A 418 23.16 3.65 21.81
N ARG A 419 22.59 4.33 22.82
CA ARG A 419 23.16 4.39 24.19
C ARG A 419 23.22 3.01 24.83
N GLU A 420 22.15 2.24 24.77
CA GLU A 420 22.09 0.89 25.32
C GLU A 420 23.08 -0.06 24.63
N LEU A 421 23.20 0.01 23.30
CA LEU A 421 24.17 -0.78 22.54
C LEU A 421 25.61 -0.44 22.89
N ARG A 422 25.95 0.84 23.09
CA ARG A 422 27.31 1.24 23.55
C ARG A 422 27.57 0.72 24.95
N SER A 423 26.59 0.73 25.84
CA SER A 423 26.75 0.14 27.19
C SER A 423 26.94 -1.39 27.11
N PHE A 424 26.17 -2.06 26.25
CA PHE A 424 26.30 -3.49 25.98
C PHE A 424 27.68 -3.83 25.38
N ALA A 425 28.15 -3.03 24.41
CA ALA A 425 29.45 -3.19 23.79
C ALA A 425 30.63 -3.09 24.79
N ALA A 426 30.55 -2.17 25.76
CA ALA A 426 31.58 -2.00 26.80
C ALA A 426 31.77 -3.26 27.67
N GLY A 427 30.79 -4.18 27.70
CA GLY A 427 30.89 -5.47 28.39
C GLY A 427 31.41 -6.61 27.49
N ARG A 428 31.84 -6.32 26.27
CA ARG A 428 32.35 -7.29 25.30
C ARG A 428 33.84 -7.07 25.03
N ASP A 429 34.52 -8.12 24.60
CA ASP A 429 35.93 -8.09 24.28
C ASP A 429 36.16 -8.26 22.77
N GLY A 430 37.13 -7.52 22.23
CA GLY A 430 37.65 -7.73 20.88
C GLY A 430 36.80 -7.11 19.75
N ALA A 431 36.83 -7.75 18.58
CA ALA A 431 36.26 -7.19 17.35
C ALA A 431 34.73 -7.12 17.36
N GLU A 432 34.07 -7.94 18.16
CA GLU A 432 32.62 -7.93 18.32
C GLU A 432 32.13 -6.64 19.01
N GLN A 433 32.90 -6.13 19.98
CA GLN A 433 32.65 -4.83 20.60
C GLN A 433 32.60 -3.72 19.54
N LEU A 434 33.60 -3.66 18.66
CA LEU A 434 33.67 -2.64 17.60
C LEU A 434 32.45 -2.73 16.65
N ALA A 435 32.04 -3.94 16.32
CA ALA A 435 30.87 -4.12 15.45
C ALA A 435 29.53 -3.70 16.11
N VAL A 436 29.36 -3.93 17.41
CA VAL A 436 28.20 -3.45 18.17
C VAL A 436 28.22 -1.92 18.29
N GLU A 437 29.37 -1.31 18.53
CA GLU A 437 29.54 0.15 18.55
C GLU A 437 29.22 0.77 17.18
N ALA A 438 29.68 0.15 16.09
CA ALA A 438 29.36 0.56 14.72
C ALA A 438 27.86 0.47 14.42
N PHE A 439 27.19 -0.55 14.93
CA PHE A 439 25.73 -0.65 14.82
C PHE A 439 25.01 0.49 15.58
N ALA A 440 25.51 0.85 16.77
CA ALA A 440 24.99 1.99 17.52
C ALA A 440 25.19 3.32 16.77
N ASP A 441 26.33 3.49 16.11
CA ASP A 441 26.60 4.68 15.30
C ASP A 441 25.70 4.73 14.05
N ALA A 442 25.41 3.58 13.44
CA ALA A 442 24.48 3.48 12.32
C ALA A 442 23.04 3.85 12.70
N LEU A 443 22.55 3.50 13.89
CA LEU A 443 21.21 3.91 14.37
C LEU A 443 21.04 5.42 14.39
N GLU A 444 22.09 6.16 14.75
CA GLU A 444 22.06 7.62 14.82
C GLU A 444 22.03 8.31 13.45
N THR A 445 22.09 7.55 12.35
CA THR A 445 21.87 8.12 11.01
C THR A 445 20.45 8.68 10.87
N ILE A 446 19.46 8.11 11.57
CA ILE A 446 18.07 8.57 11.51
C ILE A 446 17.93 9.98 12.09
N PRO A 447 18.26 10.27 13.36
CA PRO A 447 18.19 11.64 13.89
C PRO A 447 19.12 12.62 13.17
N ARG A 448 20.29 12.18 12.67
CA ARG A 448 21.17 13.03 11.83
C ARG A 448 20.47 13.44 10.54
N THR A 449 19.84 12.49 9.84
CA THR A 449 19.17 12.76 8.57
C THR A 449 17.92 13.62 8.80
N LEU A 450 17.16 13.40 9.86
CA LEU A 450 16.02 14.23 10.24
C LEU A 450 16.45 15.69 10.50
N ALA A 451 17.58 15.89 11.18
CA ALA A 451 18.14 17.23 11.39
C ALA A 451 18.57 17.87 10.06
N GLU A 452 19.27 17.11 9.21
CA GLU A 452 19.78 17.57 7.92
C GLU A 452 18.63 18.02 6.99
N THR A 453 17.60 17.19 6.81
CA THR A 453 16.45 17.52 5.96
C THR A 453 15.66 18.71 6.50
N SER A 454 15.69 18.93 7.82
CA SER A 454 15.05 20.08 8.48
C SER A 454 15.89 21.36 8.46
N GLY A 455 17.14 21.29 7.93
CA GLY A 455 18.03 22.44 7.88
C GLY A 455 18.70 22.76 9.21
N VAL A 456 18.66 21.84 10.17
CA VAL A 456 19.36 21.91 11.46
C VAL A 456 20.74 21.26 11.30
N ARG A 457 21.75 21.78 12.01
CA ARG A 457 23.08 21.14 11.96
C ARG A 457 23.04 19.77 12.63
N PRO A 458 23.30 18.66 11.88
CA PRO A 458 23.11 17.30 12.39
C PRO A 458 23.96 17.00 13.62
N THR A 459 25.20 17.53 13.66
CA THR A 459 26.11 17.32 14.81
C THR A 459 25.57 17.97 16.09
N ASP A 460 25.04 19.20 16.00
CA ASP A 460 24.54 19.90 17.17
C ASP A 460 23.25 19.24 17.69
N ALA A 461 22.36 18.85 16.77
CA ALA A 461 21.14 18.13 17.10
C ALA A 461 21.42 16.81 17.81
N LEU A 462 22.34 16.00 17.25
CA LEU A 462 22.71 14.72 17.83
C LEU A 462 23.38 14.87 19.21
N LEU A 463 24.25 15.85 19.38
CA LEU A 463 24.90 16.10 20.68
C LEU A 463 23.86 16.52 21.73
N SER A 464 22.87 17.34 21.33
CA SER A 464 21.80 17.76 22.25
C SER A 464 20.91 16.58 22.66
N LEU A 465 20.54 15.69 21.72
CA LEU A 465 19.81 14.47 22.01
C LEU A 465 20.59 13.53 22.93
N ARG A 466 21.86 13.26 22.62
CA ARG A 466 22.72 12.42 23.46
C ARG A 466 22.84 12.94 24.89
N ASN A 467 22.93 14.27 25.06
CA ASN A 467 22.98 14.89 26.39
C ASN A 467 21.67 14.71 27.15
N ALA A 468 20.51 14.95 26.51
CA ALA A 468 19.20 14.74 27.14
C ALA A 468 19.03 13.29 27.59
N HIS A 469 19.32 12.33 26.71
CA HIS A 469 19.27 10.89 27.05
C HIS A 469 20.28 10.47 28.11
N HIS A 470 21.45 11.12 28.18
CA HIS A 470 22.41 10.88 29.26
C HIS A 470 21.88 11.37 30.62
N ASP A 471 21.15 12.49 30.62
CA ASP A 471 20.54 13.06 31.81
C ASP A 471 19.27 12.31 32.28
N GLY A 472 18.86 11.26 31.52
CA GLY A 472 17.75 10.36 31.87
C GLY A 472 16.41 10.72 31.20
N ASP A 473 16.41 11.60 30.21
CA ASP A 473 15.23 11.93 29.42
C ASP A 473 15.13 10.98 28.23
N ASP A 474 14.54 9.81 28.46
CA ASP A 474 14.45 8.75 27.45
C ASP A 474 13.38 9.02 26.37
N THR A 475 12.54 10.05 26.54
CA THR A 475 11.55 10.51 25.56
C THR A 475 12.02 11.70 24.72
N ALA A 476 13.25 12.16 24.94
CA ALA A 476 13.83 13.30 24.23
C ALA A 476 13.97 13.02 22.74
N GLY A 477 13.24 13.75 21.90
CA GLY A 477 13.27 13.73 20.45
C GLY A 477 13.55 15.10 19.84
N LEU A 478 13.74 15.16 18.53
CA LEU A 478 13.93 16.41 17.80
C LEU A 478 12.58 17.00 17.40
N ASP A 479 12.35 18.24 17.78
CA ASP A 479 11.41 19.11 17.10
C ASP A 479 12.03 19.60 15.79
N LEU A 480 11.49 19.14 14.69
CA LEU A 480 12.04 19.40 13.35
C LEU A 480 11.66 20.78 12.80
N GLU A 481 10.81 21.55 13.49
CA GLU A 481 10.53 22.95 13.15
C GLU A 481 11.56 23.90 13.76
N THR A 482 11.84 23.73 15.04
CA THR A 482 12.73 24.59 15.81
C THR A 482 14.17 24.09 15.88
N GLY A 483 14.38 22.78 15.66
CA GLY A 483 15.67 22.09 15.82
C GLY A 483 16.06 21.89 17.29
N SER A 484 15.11 22.08 18.22
CA SER A 484 15.33 21.88 19.65
C SER A 484 14.99 20.44 20.08
N VAL A 485 15.52 20.03 21.21
CA VAL A 485 15.12 18.79 21.87
C VAL A 485 13.86 19.04 22.68
N VAL A 486 12.86 18.17 22.51
CA VAL A 486 11.57 18.20 23.20
C VAL A 486 11.21 16.83 23.71
N ASP A 487 10.29 16.73 24.68
CA ASP A 487 9.65 15.47 25.01
C ASP A 487 8.73 15.07 23.83
N ALA A 488 9.11 14.01 23.11
CA ALA A 488 8.38 13.56 21.92
C ALA A 488 6.97 13.05 22.25
N VAL A 489 6.75 12.54 23.46
CA VAL A 489 5.43 12.05 23.92
C VAL A 489 4.49 13.23 24.17
N GLU A 490 4.98 14.27 24.86
CA GLU A 490 4.22 15.50 25.10
C GLU A 490 3.96 16.25 23.78
N ALA A 491 4.91 16.22 22.86
CA ALA A 491 4.78 16.82 21.54
C ALA A 491 3.89 16.01 20.56
N GLY A 492 3.41 14.82 20.95
CA GLY A 492 2.58 13.97 20.09
C GLY A 492 3.35 13.29 18.95
N VAL A 493 4.69 13.20 19.03
CA VAL A 493 5.51 12.52 18.02
C VAL A 493 5.68 11.06 18.43
N LEU A 494 4.71 10.23 18.01
CA LEU A 494 4.58 8.82 18.42
C LEU A 494 4.67 7.89 17.22
N GLU A 495 5.37 6.78 17.38
CA GLU A 495 5.52 5.76 16.34
C GLU A 495 5.18 4.37 16.88
N PRO A 496 4.52 3.47 16.09
CA PRO A 496 4.32 2.10 16.52
C PRO A 496 5.67 1.38 16.71
N LEU A 497 5.83 0.67 17.80
CA LEU A 497 7.06 -0.06 18.13
C LEU A 497 7.47 -1.02 17.02
N TYR A 498 6.50 -1.73 16.44
CA TYR A 498 6.76 -2.76 15.45
C TYR A 498 7.43 -2.21 14.17
N VAL A 499 7.16 -0.95 13.80
CA VAL A 499 7.82 -0.27 12.67
C VAL A 499 9.33 -0.18 12.90
N LYS A 500 9.76 0.26 14.09
CA LYS A 500 11.17 0.33 14.49
C LYS A 500 11.81 -1.05 14.57
N ARG A 501 11.13 -2.00 15.20
CA ARG A 501 11.59 -3.38 15.33
C ARG A 501 11.88 -4.01 13.98
N GLN A 502 10.94 -3.88 13.04
CA GLN A 502 11.07 -4.45 11.70
C GLN A 502 12.23 -3.79 10.93
N ALA A 503 12.36 -2.46 11.00
CA ALA A 503 13.43 -1.72 10.33
C ALA A 503 14.81 -2.15 10.82
N ILE A 504 15.01 -2.26 12.13
CA ILE A 504 16.29 -2.68 12.76
C ILE A 504 16.63 -4.12 12.37
N ALA A 505 15.64 -5.03 12.45
CA ALA A 505 15.84 -6.44 12.15
C ALA A 505 16.21 -6.65 10.67
N SER A 506 15.40 -6.12 9.75
CA SER A 506 15.61 -6.32 8.31
C SER A 506 16.88 -5.63 7.80
N ALA A 507 17.21 -4.42 8.28
CA ALA A 507 18.45 -3.73 7.92
C ALA A 507 19.69 -4.49 8.41
N GLY A 508 19.69 -4.95 9.66
CA GLY A 508 20.80 -5.72 10.24
C GLY A 508 21.02 -7.07 9.56
N GLU A 509 19.93 -7.77 9.22
CA GLU A 509 19.98 -9.04 8.47
C GLU A 509 20.57 -8.83 7.07
N ALA A 510 20.08 -7.85 6.32
CA ALA A 510 20.58 -7.56 4.97
C ALA A 510 22.04 -7.12 4.99
N ALA A 511 22.44 -6.23 5.91
CA ALA A 511 23.82 -5.81 6.05
C ALA A 511 24.72 -7.00 6.39
N SER A 512 24.31 -7.86 7.33
CA SER A 512 25.05 -9.08 7.71
C SER A 512 25.21 -10.05 6.54
N MET A 513 24.20 -10.18 5.69
CA MET A 513 24.27 -11.00 4.49
C MET A 513 25.29 -10.42 3.48
N ILE A 514 25.21 -9.12 3.21
CA ILE A 514 26.04 -8.44 2.22
C ILE A 514 27.52 -8.42 2.64
N VAL A 515 27.82 -8.19 3.93
CA VAL A 515 29.18 -8.22 4.48
C VAL A 515 29.91 -9.54 4.23
N ARG A 516 29.17 -10.65 4.13
CA ARG A 516 29.74 -11.99 3.87
C ARG A 516 29.98 -12.29 2.40
N ILE A 517 29.48 -11.44 1.48
CA ILE A 517 29.69 -11.64 0.04
C ILE A 517 31.12 -11.26 -0.31
N ASP A 518 31.89 -12.20 -0.83
CA ASP A 518 33.27 -11.99 -1.27
C ASP A 518 33.33 -11.62 -2.75
N ASP A 519 32.56 -12.32 -3.59
CA ASP A 519 32.53 -12.09 -5.05
C ASP A 519 31.14 -12.33 -5.65
N ASN A 520 30.90 -11.73 -6.81
CA ASN A 520 29.69 -11.87 -7.58
C ASN A 520 29.94 -12.81 -8.77
N VAL A 521 29.45 -14.04 -8.70
CA VAL A 521 29.60 -15.02 -9.77
C VAL A 521 28.36 -14.99 -10.69
N PRO A 522 28.51 -14.60 -11.97
CA PRO A 522 27.39 -14.62 -12.90
C PRO A 522 26.94 -16.07 -13.18
N MET A 523 25.65 -16.33 -13.02
CA MET A 523 25.07 -17.61 -13.41
C MET A 523 24.80 -17.62 -14.92
N ALA A 524 25.10 -18.74 -15.59
CA ALA A 524 24.66 -18.93 -16.96
C ALA A 524 23.11 -18.88 -17.01
N PRO A 525 22.53 -18.25 -18.05
CA PRO A 525 21.08 -18.34 -18.24
C PRO A 525 20.69 -19.82 -18.30
N ARG A 526 19.69 -20.25 -17.53
CA ARG A 526 19.07 -21.55 -17.72
C ARG A 526 18.67 -21.63 -19.19
N GLY A 527 19.35 -22.50 -19.97
CA GLY A 527 18.92 -22.81 -21.31
C GLY A 527 17.46 -23.24 -21.22
N GLU A 528 16.60 -22.64 -22.01
CA GLU A 528 15.32 -23.23 -22.35
C GLU A 528 15.63 -24.65 -22.78
N GLU A 529 15.19 -25.65 -22.01
CA GLU A 529 15.23 -27.02 -22.45
C GLU A 529 14.46 -27.05 -23.78
N SER A 530 15.21 -27.10 -24.86
CA SER A 530 14.66 -27.35 -26.18
C SER A 530 13.93 -28.68 -26.07
N GLY A 531 12.60 -28.59 -26.08
CA GLY A 531 11.76 -29.79 -26.15
C GLY A 531 12.22 -30.63 -27.32
N HIS A 532 12.86 -31.74 -27.02
CA HIS A 532 12.98 -32.84 -27.95
C HIS A 532 11.59 -33.42 -28.11
N ASP A 533 10.93 -33.04 -29.22
CA ASP A 533 9.83 -33.82 -29.80
C ASP A 533 10.33 -35.25 -30.04
N HIS A 534 10.00 -36.14 -29.12
CA HIS A 534 9.96 -37.55 -29.40
C HIS A 534 8.52 -37.93 -29.70
N ASP A 535 8.21 -37.97 -30.99
CA ASP A 535 7.10 -38.75 -31.54
C ASP A 535 7.20 -40.17 -31.05
N HIS A 536 6.33 -40.53 -30.11
CA HIS A 536 5.97 -41.91 -29.80
C HIS A 536 4.46 -42.07 -29.91
N ASP A 537 4.08 -42.57 -31.06
CA ASP A 537 2.82 -43.24 -31.34
C ASP A 537 2.65 -44.46 -30.41
N HIS A 538 1.71 -44.43 -29.49
CA HIS A 538 1.11 -45.62 -28.85
C HIS A 538 -0.32 -45.33 -28.42
N GLY A 539 -1.19 -46.18 -28.92
CA GLY A 539 -2.62 -46.25 -28.72
C GLY A 539 -3.07 -46.53 -27.26
N PRO A 540 -4.39 -46.65 -27.08
CA PRO A 540 -5.03 -46.48 -25.77
C PRO A 540 -5.04 -47.75 -24.97
N ASP A 541 -4.66 -47.68 -23.68
CA ASP A 541 -5.24 -48.46 -22.58
C ASP A 541 -4.47 -48.27 -21.27
N GLY A 542 -5.20 -48.09 -20.18
CA GLY A 542 -4.66 -48.44 -18.85
C GLY A 542 -4.74 -47.34 -17.79
N LEU A 543 -5.85 -47.31 -17.07
CA LEU A 543 -5.94 -46.84 -15.67
C LEU A 543 -4.73 -47.30 -14.85
N ILE A 544 -4.18 -46.41 -13.97
CA ILE A 544 -3.91 -46.74 -12.55
C ILE A 544 -3.42 -45.46 -11.81
N ARG A 545 -3.95 -45.33 -10.60
CA ARG A 545 -3.63 -44.39 -9.51
C ARG A 545 -2.13 -44.34 -9.17
N SER A 546 -1.63 -43.23 -8.73
CA SER A 546 -0.95 -43.15 -7.43
C SER A 546 -0.69 -41.68 -7.01
N THR A 547 -1.15 -41.41 -5.83
CA THR A 547 -0.78 -40.35 -4.89
C THR A 547 0.71 -40.44 -4.56
N GLU A 548 1.40 -39.29 -4.60
CA GLU A 548 2.49 -39.02 -3.64
C GLU A 548 2.76 -37.49 -3.58
N GLY A 549 2.58 -36.96 -2.37
CA GLY A 549 2.79 -35.59 -2.02
C GLY A 549 4.26 -35.30 -1.73
N TYR A 550 4.65 -34.05 -1.93
CA TYR A 550 5.90 -33.50 -1.38
C TYR A 550 5.62 -32.73 -0.10
N PRO A 551 6.40 -32.96 0.98
CA PRO A 551 6.20 -32.37 2.28
C PRO A 551 7.17 -31.23 2.54
N TRP A 552 6.69 -30.00 2.62
CA TRP A 552 7.35 -28.91 3.35
C TRP A 552 6.30 -28.07 4.07
N ALA A 553 5.88 -28.54 5.21
CA ALA A 553 5.23 -27.73 6.23
C ALA A 553 5.83 -28.15 7.58
N VAL A 554 6.74 -27.36 8.09
CA VAL A 554 7.18 -27.47 9.50
C VAL A 554 6.37 -26.46 10.30
N GLY A 555 5.32 -26.97 10.92
CA GLY A 555 4.62 -26.28 11.97
C GLY A 555 5.45 -26.30 13.25
N HIS A 556 5.60 -25.15 13.89
CA HIS A 556 5.96 -25.08 15.30
C HIS A 556 4.73 -24.69 16.10
N SER A 557 4.10 -25.70 16.67
CA SER A 557 3.24 -25.62 17.84
C SER A 557 4.14 -25.47 19.07
N MET A 558 3.98 -24.41 19.82
CA MET A 558 4.38 -24.38 21.23
C MET A 558 3.13 -24.16 22.08
N GLY A 559 2.75 -25.21 22.79
CA GLY A 559 1.88 -25.12 23.95
C GLY A 559 2.71 -24.85 25.20
N HIS A 560 2.15 -24.11 26.06
CA HIS A 560 2.12 -23.81 27.47
C HIS A 560 2.36 -22.36 27.78
#